data_bd48b77a72834191dc08a1cfcc5a00c0
#
_entry.id   bd48b77a72834191dc08a1cfcc5a00c0
#
_cell.length_a   1.000
_cell.length_b   1.000
_cell.length_c   1.000
_cell.angle_alpha   90.00
_cell.angle_beta   90.00
_cell.angle_gamma   90.00
#
_symmetry.space_group_name_H-M   'P 1'
#
loop_
_entity.id
_entity.type
_entity.pdbx_description
1 polymer ?
#
loop_
_entity_poly.entity_id
_entity_poly.type
_entity_poly.pdbx_seq_one_letter_code
_entity_poly.pdbx_strand_id
1 'polypeptide(L)'
;MKVDILSREYPPKVYGGAGVHAEELSKVLAERVDVTVRAFDGPRTAADIPAIPGTDPKGSLTVVGYDVPKELEDANGALKTFGVDLQIANDVDADIIHAHTWYACLAGYLAKMLHDTPLVITAHSLEPFRPWKREQLGGGYNLSSWAEKDAYEHADRVIAVSAGMREDILTAYPNLDPDKVVVVHNGITMSQFETPADDDPGWKVFERYNIDRNKPTLLFVGRITRQKGLPYLLQALHFVDPNIQVVLCAGAPDTPEIMEEVKTAFAKLDEERGNIIWIEEMLPKPELNALEHGCDAFICPSIYEPLGIVNLEAMACGLPVVASATGGIPEVVV
;
A
#
# COMPACT_ATOMS: atom_id res chain seq x y z
N MET A 1 -7.00 -26.64 6.20
CA MET A 1 -7.75 -25.45 5.77
C MET A 1 -6.91 -24.75 4.73
N LYS A 2 -7.52 -24.44 3.60
CA LYS A 2 -6.89 -23.71 2.50
C LYS A 2 -7.44 -22.28 2.47
N VAL A 3 -6.56 -21.29 2.25
CA VAL A 3 -6.94 -19.89 2.11
C VAL A 3 -6.37 -19.35 0.79
N ASP A 4 -7.23 -18.80 -0.05
CA ASP A 4 -6.80 -18.09 -1.26
C ASP A 4 -6.78 -16.58 -0.96
N ILE A 5 -5.59 -15.98 -0.99
CA ILE A 5 -5.40 -14.53 -0.88
C ILE A 5 -5.38 -13.94 -2.28
N LEU A 6 -6.32 -13.04 -2.57
CA LEU A 6 -6.44 -12.38 -3.86
C LEU A 6 -5.88 -10.96 -3.74
N SER A 7 -4.81 -10.65 -4.47
CA SER A 7 -4.14 -9.36 -4.39
C SER A 7 -3.64 -8.86 -5.73
N ARG A 8 -3.81 -7.56 -5.99
CA ARG A 8 -3.21 -6.89 -7.16
C ARG A 8 -1.69 -6.93 -7.10
N GLU A 9 -1.14 -6.66 -5.93
CA GLU A 9 0.28 -6.51 -5.67
C GLU A 9 0.80 -7.70 -4.88
N TYR A 10 1.92 -8.28 -5.32
CA TYR A 10 2.64 -9.30 -4.58
C TYR A 10 4.09 -9.38 -5.08
N PRO A 11 5.07 -9.73 -4.24
CA PRO A 11 6.47 -9.83 -4.67
C PRO A 11 6.66 -10.61 -5.98
N PRO A 12 7.61 -10.16 -6.84
CA PRO A 12 8.52 -9.01 -6.66
C PRO A 12 7.89 -7.65 -7.04
N LYS A 13 6.61 -7.61 -7.43
CA LYS A 13 5.93 -6.42 -7.94
C LYS A 13 5.03 -5.81 -6.87
N VAL A 14 5.66 -5.14 -5.90
CA VAL A 14 4.99 -4.41 -4.81
C VAL A 14 5.30 -2.92 -4.95
N TYR A 15 4.27 -2.07 -4.91
CA TYR A 15 4.40 -0.62 -5.01
C TYR A 15 3.51 0.15 -4.01
N GLY A 16 2.84 -0.56 -3.11
CA GLY A 16 1.99 0.05 -2.09
C GLY A 16 1.81 -0.80 -0.83
N GLY A 17 1.24 -0.20 0.21
CA GLY A 17 1.06 -0.85 1.50
C GLY A 17 0.16 -2.10 1.47
N ALA A 18 -0.78 -2.19 0.50
CA ALA A 18 -1.62 -3.37 0.35
C ALA A 18 -0.81 -4.61 -0.07
N GLY A 19 0.20 -4.43 -0.95
CA GLY A 19 1.09 -5.51 -1.36
C GLY A 19 2.02 -5.96 -0.22
N VAL A 20 2.56 -5.00 0.55
CA VAL A 20 3.35 -5.31 1.76
C VAL A 20 2.51 -6.09 2.76
N HIS A 21 1.28 -5.65 3.01
CA HIS A 21 0.36 -6.36 3.90
C HIS A 21 0.05 -7.78 3.40
N ALA A 22 -0.26 -7.96 2.12
CA ALA A 22 -0.56 -9.28 1.55
C ALA A 22 0.64 -10.22 1.66
N GLU A 23 1.85 -9.72 1.45
CA GLU A 23 3.09 -10.48 1.61
C GLU A 23 3.27 -10.94 3.07
N GLU A 24 3.24 -10.02 4.04
CA GLU A 24 3.46 -10.35 5.44
C GLU A 24 2.33 -11.25 5.99
N LEU A 25 1.08 -10.96 5.65
CA LEU A 25 -0.07 -11.78 6.05
C LEU A 25 0.04 -13.21 5.51
N SER A 26 0.40 -13.39 4.25
CA SER A 26 0.52 -14.72 3.65
C SER A 26 1.59 -15.57 4.31
N LYS A 27 2.74 -14.99 4.68
CA LYS A 27 3.82 -15.66 5.41
C LYS A 27 3.35 -16.15 6.78
N VAL A 28 2.69 -15.28 7.55
CA VAL A 28 2.20 -15.61 8.90
C VAL A 28 1.07 -16.63 8.86
N LEU A 29 0.16 -16.54 7.89
CA LEU A 29 -0.90 -17.52 7.70
C LEU A 29 -0.34 -18.90 7.28
N ALA A 30 0.67 -18.92 6.41
CA ALA A 30 1.29 -20.15 5.94
C ALA A 30 2.01 -20.93 7.04
N GLU A 31 2.29 -20.32 8.19
CA GLU A 31 2.74 -21.05 9.38
C GLU A 31 1.66 -21.96 9.98
N ARG A 32 0.40 -21.78 9.62
CA ARG A 32 -0.76 -22.42 10.26
C ARG A 32 -1.67 -23.16 9.30
N VAL A 33 -1.78 -22.70 8.06
CA VAL A 33 -2.72 -23.21 7.04
C VAL A 33 -2.06 -23.18 5.67
N ASP A 34 -2.65 -23.89 4.70
CA ASP A 34 -2.22 -23.80 3.32
C ASP A 34 -2.72 -22.49 2.70
N VAL A 35 -1.80 -21.70 2.14
CA VAL A 35 -2.08 -20.41 1.53
C VAL A 35 -1.71 -20.45 0.06
N THR A 36 -2.65 -20.05 -0.79
CA THR A 36 -2.39 -19.71 -2.19
C THR A 36 -2.61 -18.23 -2.39
N VAL A 37 -1.56 -17.50 -2.80
CA VAL A 37 -1.70 -16.11 -3.23
C VAL A 37 -1.95 -16.10 -4.72
N ARG A 38 -3.06 -15.50 -5.15
CA ARG A 38 -3.41 -15.26 -6.54
C ARG A 38 -3.18 -13.80 -6.87
N ALA A 39 -2.14 -13.54 -7.65
CA ALA A 39 -1.65 -12.20 -7.92
C ALA A 39 -1.71 -11.84 -9.40
N PHE A 40 -1.72 -10.56 -9.67
CA PHE A 40 -1.63 -10.00 -11.03
C PHE A 40 -0.17 -9.98 -11.53
N ASP A 41 0.02 -9.44 -12.74
CA ASP A 41 1.32 -9.17 -13.38
C ASP A 41 2.13 -10.41 -13.75
N GLY A 42 1.42 -11.45 -14.19
CA GLY A 42 1.97 -12.62 -14.87
C GLY A 42 2.41 -13.76 -13.98
N PRO A 43 2.89 -14.83 -14.60
CA PRO A 43 3.30 -16.04 -13.90
C PRO A 43 4.37 -15.76 -12.85
N ARG A 44 4.34 -16.52 -11.76
CA ARG A 44 5.36 -16.49 -10.71
C ARG A 44 6.26 -17.73 -10.79
N THR A 45 7.52 -17.53 -10.45
CA THR A 45 8.51 -18.60 -10.33
C THR A 45 8.74 -18.94 -8.85
N ALA A 46 9.42 -20.05 -8.57
CA ALA A 46 9.79 -20.41 -7.19
C ALA A 46 10.63 -19.33 -6.49
N ALA A 47 11.38 -18.53 -7.26
CA ALA A 47 12.17 -17.41 -6.72
C ALA A 47 11.31 -16.22 -6.28
N ASP A 48 10.07 -16.12 -6.77
CA ASP A 48 9.14 -15.06 -6.45
C ASP A 48 8.29 -15.37 -5.21
N ILE A 49 8.47 -16.55 -4.60
CA ILE A 49 7.75 -16.96 -3.40
C ILE A 49 8.55 -16.49 -2.19
N PRO A 50 7.99 -15.60 -1.34
CA PRO A 50 8.67 -15.15 -0.14
C PRO A 50 8.98 -16.29 0.82
N ALA A 51 10.11 -16.21 1.52
CA ALA A 51 10.43 -17.16 2.57
C ALA A 51 9.40 -17.05 3.72
N ILE A 52 8.98 -18.22 4.24
CA ILE A 52 8.13 -18.28 5.43
C ILE A 52 9.04 -18.13 6.65
N PRO A 53 8.72 -17.18 7.57
CA PRO A 53 9.45 -17.08 8.83
C PRO A 53 9.21 -18.32 9.70
N GLY A 54 10.21 -18.73 10.48
CA GLY A 54 10.10 -19.87 11.40
C GLY A 54 10.74 -21.15 10.88
N THR A 55 10.85 -22.14 11.76
CA THR A 55 11.64 -23.35 11.51
C THR A 55 10.84 -24.56 11.04
N ASP A 56 9.50 -24.52 11.13
CA ASP A 56 8.65 -25.67 10.80
C ASP A 56 7.20 -25.17 10.47
N PRO A 57 6.95 -24.69 9.25
CA PRO A 57 5.62 -24.21 8.87
C PRO A 57 4.63 -25.39 8.85
N LYS A 58 3.48 -25.21 9.48
CA LYS A 58 2.39 -26.20 9.49
C LYS A 58 1.56 -26.19 8.21
N GLY A 59 1.72 -25.16 7.41
CA GLY A 59 1.05 -24.98 6.13
C GLY A 59 2.05 -24.78 5.00
N SER A 60 1.54 -24.41 3.84
CA SER A 60 2.31 -24.12 2.62
C SER A 60 2.00 -22.74 2.09
N LEU A 61 2.95 -22.15 1.35
CA LEU A 61 2.74 -20.91 0.60
C LEU A 61 2.99 -21.19 -0.88
N THR A 62 1.94 -21.00 -1.67
CA THR A 62 1.98 -21.06 -3.14
C THR A 62 1.63 -19.71 -3.71
N VAL A 63 2.26 -19.31 -4.81
CA VAL A 63 1.94 -18.05 -5.49
C VAL A 63 1.64 -18.33 -6.95
N VAL A 64 0.46 -17.90 -7.40
CA VAL A 64 -0.01 -18.02 -8.78
C VAL A 64 -0.20 -16.61 -9.34
N GLY A 65 0.41 -16.34 -10.49
CA GLY A 65 0.29 -15.03 -11.15
C GLY A 65 -0.48 -15.15 -12.46
N TYR A 66 -1.26 -14.11 -12.75
CA TYR A 66 -2.16 -14.03 -13.90
C TYR A 66 -1.82 -12.85 -14.78
N ASP A 67 -1.77 -13.08 -16.10
CA ASP A 67 -1.63 -12.01 -17.09
C ASP A 67 -2.97 -11.44 -17.50
N VAL A 68 -2.95 -10.19 -17.96
CA VAL A 68 -4.10 -9.61 -18.66
C VAL A 68 -4.38 -10.43 -19.93
N PRO A 69 -5.63 -10.85 -20.19
CA PRO A 69 -5.97 -11.52 -21.44
C PRO A 69 -5.56 -10.68 -22.66
N LYS A 70 -5.02 -11.31 -23.70
CA LYS A 70 -4.53 -10.62 -24.89
C LYS A 70 -5.57 -9.70 -25.54
N GLU A 71 -6.82 -10.13 -25.53
CA GLU A 71 -7.96 -9.39 -26.09
C GLU A 71 -8.24 -8.07 -25.34
N LEU A 72 -7.69 -7.93 -24.14
CA LEU A 72 -7.87 -6.76 -23.27
C LEU A 72 -6.60 -5.92 -23.10
N GLU A 73 -5.49 -6.25 -23.76
CA GLU A 73 -4.22 -5.53 -23.59
C GLU A 73 -4.32 -4.01 -23.87
N ASP A 74 -5.18 -3.61 -24.82
CA ASP A 74 -5.44 -2.22 -25.17
C ASP A 74 -6.70 -1.64 -24.52
N ALA A 75 -7.36 -2.41 -23.63
CA ALA A 75 -8.60 -1.99 -23.00
C ALA A 75 -8.34 -0.99 -21.84
N ASN A 76 -9.44 -0.38 -21.35
CA ASN A 76 -9.41 0.42 -20.13
C ASN A 76 -8.87 -0.40 -18.93
N GLY A 77 -8.15 0.25 -18.01
CA GLY A 77 -7.53 -0.40 -16.87
C GLY A 77 -8.48 -1.24 -16.00
N ALA A 78 -9.74 -0.82 -15.84
CA ALA A 78 -10.75 -1.60 -15.12
C ALA A 78 -11.13 -2.89 -15.86
N LEU A 79 -11.22 -2.85 -17.19
CA LEU A 79 -11.51 -4.06 -17.97
C LEU A 79 -10.32 -5.04 -17.97
N LYS A 80 -9.08 -4.53 -18.00
CA LYS A 80 -7.88 -5.37 -17.81
C LYS A 80 -7.92 -6.09 -16.47
N THR A 81 -8.27 -5.37 -15.40
CA THR A 81 -8.44 -5.92 -14.04
C THR A 81 -9.50 -7.02 -14.06
N PHE A 82 -10.68 -6.76 -14.60
CA PHE A 82 -11.76 -7.75 -14.66
C PHE A 82 -11.40 -8.99 -15.49
N GLY A 83 -10.59 -8.84 -16.54
CA GLY A 83 -10.08 -9.97 -17.29
C GLY A 83 -9.19 -10.90 -16.47
N VAL A 84 -8.42 -10.36 -15.54
CA VAL A 84 -7.63 -11.13 -14.58
C VAL A 84 -8.55 -11.72 -13.49
N ASP A 85 -9.51 -10.94 -12.99
CA ASP A 85 -10.48 -11.39 -11.98
C ASP A 85 -11.27 -12.63 -12.42
N LEU A 86 -11.66 -12.69 -13.70
CA LEU A 86 -12.37 -13.85 -14.24
C LEU A 86 -11.51 -15.12 -14.22
N GLN A 87 -10.21 -15.01 -14.52
CA GLN A 87 -9.29 -16.14 -14.44
C GLN A 87 -9.12 -16.60 -13.00
N ILE A 88 -8.89 -15.64 -12.07
CA ILE A 88 -8.74 -15.94 -10.63
C ILE A 88 -10.02 -16.61 -10.11
N ALA A 89 -11.19 -16.08 -10.41
CA ALA A 89 -12.46 -16.62 -9.91
C ALA A 89 -12.70 -18.06 -10.35
N ASN A 90 -12.29 -18.41 -11.59
CA ASN A 90 -12.38 -19.78 -12.10
C ASN A 90 -11.43 -20.75 -11.39
N ASP A 91 -10.27 -20.27 -10.95
CA ASP A 91 -9.17 -21.09 -10.44
C ASP A 91 -9.16 -21.22 -8.91
N VAL A 92 -10.04 -20.52 -8.19
CA VAL A 92 -10.14 -20.60 -6.72
C VAL A 92 -10.47 -22.05 -6.30
N ASP A 93 -9.66 -22.58 -5.39
CA ASP A 93 -9.84 -23.89 -4.72
C ASP A 93 -9.47 -23.76 -3.24
N ALA A 94 -10.32 -23.11 -2.45
CA ALA A 94 -10.04 -22.81 -1.06
C ALA A 94 -11.28 -22.95 -0.17
N ASP A 95 -11.06 -23.09 1.15
CA ASP A 95 -12.09 -23.06 2.17
C ASP A 95 -12.52 -21.62 2.50
N ILE A 96 -11.63 -20.64 2.26
CA ILE A 96 -11.88 -19.21 2.48
C ILE A 96 -11.16 -18.40 1.39
N ILE A 97 -11.87 -17.42 0.85
CA ILE A 97 -11.32 -16.40 -0.06
C ILE A 97 -11.04 -15.13 0.74
N HIS A 98 -9.85 -14.54 0.60
CA HIS A 98 -9.49 -13.29 1.24
C HIS A 98 -9.01 -12.29 0.17
N ALA A 99 -9.88 -11.35 -0.21
CA ALA A 99 -9.60 -10.36 -1.25
C ALA A 99 -9.06 -9.04 -0.66
N HIS A 100 -8.13 -8.42 -1.38
CA HIS A 100 -7.50 -7.15 -1.00
C HIS A 100 -7.68 -6.10 -2.09
N THR A 101 -8.24 -4.94 -1.73
CA THR A 101 -8.54 -3.80 -2.62
C THR A 101 -9.59 -4.12 -3.68
N TRP A 102 -10.09 -3.06 -4.34
CA TRP A 102 -11.09 -3.21 -5.42
C TRP A 102 -10.60 -4.07 -6.59
N TYR A 103 -9.27 -4.12 -6.80
CA TYR A 103 -8.66 -4.91 -7.89
C TYR A 103 -8.97 -6.40 -7.82
N ALA A 104 -9.21 -6.94 -6.63
CA ALA A 104 -9.51 -8.35 -6.43
C ALA A 104 -10.94 -8.60 -5.90
N CYS A 105 -11.71 -7.52 -5.69
CA CYS A 105 -13.07 -7.62 -5.17
C CYS A 105 -14.00 -8.41 -6.10
N LEU A 106 -13.93 -8.14 -7.42
CA LEU A 106 -14.78 -8.86 -8.38
C LEU A 106 -14.42 -10.35 -8.42
N ALA A 107 -13.12 -10.68 -8.44
CA ALA A 107 -12.68 -12.08 -8.41
C ALA A 107 -13.23 -12.81 -7.17
N GLY A 108 -13.08 -12.20 -5.99
CA GLY A 108 -13.58 -12.77 -4.74
C GLY A 108 -15.09 -12.98 -4.72
N TYR A 109 -15.85 -11.99 -5.21
CA TYR A 109 -17.31 -12.07 -5.26
C TYR A 109 -17.79 -13.12 -6.26
N LEU A 110 -17.21 -13.18 -7.45
CA LEU A 110 -17.55 -14.20 -8.45
C LEU A 110 -17.18 -15.61 -7.96
N ALA A 111 -16.01 -15.78 -7.37
CA ALA A 111 -15.58 -17.07 -6.81
C ALA A 111 -16.51 -17.53 -5.66
N LYS A 112 -16.92 -16.62 -4.77
CA LYS A 112 -17.93 -16.91 -3.73
C LYS A 112 -19.20 -17.47 -4.36
N MET A 113 -19.73 -16.84 -5.40
CA MET A 113 -20.96 -17.29 -6.06
C MET A 113 -20.77 -18.62 -6.81
N LEU A 114 -19.62 -18.80 -7.44
CA LEU A 114 -19.35 -19.96 -8.29
C LEU A 114 -19.05 -21.22 -7.48
N HIS A 115 -18.35 -21.08 -6.35
CA HIS A 115 -17.82 -22.20 -5.55
C HIS A 115 -18.46 -22.33 -4.18
N ASP A 116 -19.41 -21.44 -3.82
CA ASP A 116 -20.06 -21.37 -2.49
C ASP A 116 -19.00 -21.21 -1.36
N THR A 117 -17.92 -20.46 -1.63
CA THR A 117 -16.80 -20.27 -0.71
C THR A 117 -16.94 -18.93 0.02
N PRO A 118 -16.78 -18.90 1.37
CA PRO A 118 -16.86 -17.67 2.14
C PRO A 118 -15.84 -16.62 1.69
N LEU A 119 -16.29 -15.34 1.57
CA LEU A 119 -15.48 -14.20 1.16
C LEU A 119 -15.20 -13.27 2.34
N VAL A 120 -13.93 -13.03 2.61
CA VAL A 120 -13.41 -11.96 3.47
C VAL A 120 -12.77 -10.89 2.61
N ILE A 121 -12.99 -9.61 2.92
CA ILE A 121 -12.33 -8.48 2.22
C ILE A 121 -11.59 -7.64 3.25
N THR A 122 -10.32 -7.32 3.00
CA THR A 122 -9.59 -6.28 3.75
C THR A 122 -9.61 -4.97 2.98
N ALA A 123 -10.15 -3.94 3.64
CA ALA A 123 -10.23 -2.59 3.11
C ALA A 123 -8.94 -1.81 3.35
N HIS A 124 -8.11 -1.67 2.31
CA HIS A 124 -6.89 -0.84 2.34
C HIS A 124 -7.13 0.58 1.81
N SER A 125 -8.26 0.82 1.17
CA SER A 125 -8.76 2.10 0.68
C SER A 125 -10.17 1.89 0.15
N LEU A 126 -10.92 2.98 -0.06
CA LEU A 126 -12.27 2.94 -0.62
C LEU A 126 -12.35 3.84 -1.85
N GLU A 127 -12.92 3.35 -2.93
CA GLU A 127 -13.10 4.15 -4.16
C GLU A 127 -13.92 5.44 -3.92
N PRO A 128 -15.03 5.45 -3.15
CA PRO A 128 -15.77 6.68 -2.86
C PRO A 128 -14.96 7.79 -2.16
N PHE A 129 -13.94 7.41 -1.37
CA PHE A 129 -13.06 8.37 -0.69
C PHE A 129 -11.84 8.77 -1.53
N ARG A 130 -11.74 8.29 -2.77
CA ARG A 130 -10.66 8.61 -3.71
C ARG A 130 -11.20 9.13 -5.04
N PRO A 131 -11.98 10.22 -5.06
CA PRO A 131 -12.61 10.72 -6.31
C PRO A 131 -11.60 11.11 -7.39
N TRP A 132 -10.36 11.45 -7.01
CA TRP A 132 -9.26 11.70 -7.95
C TRP A 132 -8.84 10.47 -8.77
N LYS A 133 -9.23 9.25 -8.37
CA LYS A 133 -9.03 8.05 -9.18
C LYS A 133 -9.71 8.11 -10.54
N ARG A 134 -10.70 8.98 -10.70
CA ARG A 134 -11.31 9.27 -12.01
C ARG A 134 -10.30 9.89 -12.99
N GLU A 135 -9.30 10.65 -12.50
CA GLU A 135 -8.22 11.19 -13.33
C GLU A 135 -7.39 10.04 -13.93
N GLN A 136 -7.18 8.96 -13.18
CA GLN A 136 -6.40 7.79 -13.59
C GLN A 136 -7.19 6.79 -14.44
N LEU A 137 -8.43 6.48 -14.06
CA LEU A 137 -9.22 5.40 -14.63
C LEU A 137 -10.26 5.88 -15.66
N GLY A 138 -10.52 7.20 -15.72
CA GLY A 138 -11.59 7.75 -16.55
C GLY A 138 -12.95 7.08 -16.25
N GLY A 139 -13.64 6.60 -17.29
CA GLY A 139 -14.89 5.85 -17.14
C GLY A 139 -14.75 4.53 -16.36
N GLY A 140 -13.57 3.97 -16.29
CA GLY A 140 -13.28 2.76 -15.49
C GLY A 140 -13.48 2.95 -13.99
N TYR A 141 -13.44 4.19 -13.48
CA TYR A 141 -13.77 4.50 -12.10
C TYR A 141 -15.21 4.10 -11.69
N ASN A 142 -16.15 4.14 -12.62
CA ASN A 142 -17.51 3.66 -12.34
C ASN A 142 -17.54 2.13 -12.16
N LEU A 143 -16.68 1.42 -12.90
CA LEU A 143 -16.56 -0.04 -12.83
C LEU A 143 -15.86 -0.47 -11.54
N SER A 144 -14.75 0.20 -11.16
CA SER A 144 -14.06 -0.10 -9.90
C SER A 144 -14.95 0.17 -8.68
N SER A 145 -15.67 1.29 -8.68
CA SER A 145 -16.60 1.65 -7.60
C SER A 145 -17.78 0.67 -7.50
N TRP A 146 -18.31 0.21 -8.65
CA TRP A 146 -19.35 -0.80 -8.68
C TRP A 146 -18.86 -2.15 -8.13
N ALA A 147 -17.72 -2.64 -8.62
CA ALA A 147 -17.17 -3.93 -8.20
C ALA A 147 -16.81 -3.95 -6.71
N GLU A 148 -16.23 -2.84 -6.20
CA GLU A 148 -15.93 -2.70 -4.77
C GLU A 148 -17.22 -2.76 -3.95
N LYS A 149 -18.22 -1.93 -4.29
CA LYS A 149 -19.50 -1.86 -3.58
C LYS A 149 -20.19 -3.22 -3.51
N ASP A 150 -20.38 -3.87 -4.66
CA ASP A 150 -21.08 -5.16 -4.73
C ASP A 150 -20.35 -6.24 -3.93
N ALA A 151 -19.03 -6.31 -4.01
CA ALA A 151 -18.25 -7.26 -3.25
C ALA A 151 -18.38 -7.03 -1.73
N TYR A 152 -18.31 -5.78 -1.27
CA TYR A 152 -18.43 -5.44 0.15
C TYR A 152 -19.81 -5.79 0.70
N GLU A 153 -20.89 -5.42 0.00
CA GLU A 153 -22.27 -5.70 0.44
C GLU A 153 -22.57 -7.22 0.52
N HIS A 154 -21.86 -8.04 -0.28
CA HIS A 154 -22.03 -9.48 -0.32
C HIS A 154 -20.95 -10.30 0.40
N ALA A 155 -19.90 -9.66 0.94
CA ALA A 155 -18.88 -10.33 1.73
C ALA A 155 -19.47 -10.94 3.02
N ASP A 156 -18.86 -12.03 3.50
CA ASP A 156 -19.20 -12.63 4.78
C ASP A 156 -18.59 -11.84 5.94
N ARG A 157 -17.40 -11.27 5.71
CA ARG A 157 -16.72 -10.33 6.61
C ARG A 157 -15.96 -9.28 5.83
N VAL A 158 -15.91 -8.07 6.37
CA VAL A 158 -15.05 -6.97 5.90
C VAL A 158 -14.12 -6.56 7.04
N ILE A 159 -12.82 -6.62 6.79
CA ILE A 159 -11.81 -6.18 7.73
C ILE A 159 -11.49 -4.71 7.42
N ALA A 160 -11.75 -3.84 8.38
CA ALA A 160 -11.31 -2.46 8.39
C ALA A 160 -9.95 -2.38 9.10
N VAL A 161 -8.97 -1.73 8.47
CA VAL A 161 -7.61 -1.61 9.02
C VAL A 161 -7.48 -0.61 10.16
N SER A 162 -8.55 0.12 10.48
CA SER A 162 -8.66 1.06 11.61
C SER A 162 -10.14 1.29 11.98
N ALA A 163 -10.40 1.88 13.12
CA ALA A 163 -11.75 2.32 13.50
C ALA A 163 -12.25 3.43 12.54
N GLY A 164 -11.37 4.38 12.18
CA GLY A 164 -11.69 5.38 11.17
C GLY A 164 -12.09 4.75 9.83
N MET A 165 -11.37 3.71 9.38
CA MET A 165 -11.72 2.98 8.16
C MET A 165 -13.06 2.26 8.27
N ARG A 166 -13.42 1.74 9.47
CA ARG A 166 -14.74 1.15 9.71
C ARG A 166 -15.86 2.16 9.53
N GLU A 167 -15.68 3.37 10.02
CA GLU A 167 -16.66 4.46 9.85
C GLU A 167 -16.79 4.85 8.36
N ASP A 168 -15.68 4.95 7.66
CA ASP A 168 -15.63 5.24 6.23
C ASP A 168 -16.39 4.16 5.42
N ILE A 169 -16.16 2.87 5.71
CA ILE A 169 -16.86 1.74 5.07
C ILE A 169 -18.38 1.85 5.26
N LEU A 170 -18.83 2.05 6.49
CA LEU A 170 -20.26 2.14 6.81
C LEU A 170 -20.91 3.39 6.21
N THR A 171 -20.15 4.46 6.05
CA THR A 171 -20.59 5.68 5.36
C THR A 171 -20.70 5.47 3.85
N ALA A 172 -19.69 4.83 3.25
CA ALA A 172 -19.66 4.55 1.81
C ALA A 172 -20.73 3.54 1.38
N TYR A 173 -20.98 2.52 2.20
CA TYR A 173 -21.84 1.38 1.90
C TYR A 173 -22.92 1.20 2.96
N PRO A 174 -23.95 2.06 2.98
CA PRO A 174 -24.97 2.07 4.05
C PRO A 174 -25.86 0.82 4.08
N ASN A 175 -25.85 0.00 3.02
CA ASN A 175 -26.57 -1.29 2.99
C ASN A 175 -25.76 -2.44 3.60
N LEU A 176 -24.49 -2.23 3.89
CA LEU A 176 -23.63 -3.24 4.51
C LEU A 176 -24.01 -3.40 5.99
N ASP A 177 -24.21 -4.64 6.41
CA ASP A 177 -24.47 -4.99 7.81
C ASP A 177 -23.24 -4.60 8.67
N PRO A 178 -23.40 -3.68 9.64
CA PRO A 178 -22.29 -3.24 10.50
C PRO A 178 -21.62 -4.38 11.30
N ASP A 179 -22.34 -5.47 11.58
CA ASP A 179 -21.81 -6.63 12.32
C ASP A 179 -20.85 -7.48 11.45
N LYS A 180 -20.86 -7.28 10.14
CA LYS A 180 -19.89 -7.89 9.23
C LYS A 180 -18.55 -7.13 9.18
N VAL A 181 -18.50 -5.86 9.63
CA VAL A 181 -17.30 -5.02 9.58
C VAL A 181 -16.55 -5.08 10.90
N VAL A 182 -15.37 -5.69 10.85
CA VAL A 182 -14.50 -5.86 12.03
C VAL A 182 -13.21 -5.07 11.87
N VAL A 183 -12.71 -4.50 12.97
CA VAL A 183 -11.42 -3.78 12.95
C VAL A 183 -10.30 -4.76 13.25
N VAL A 184 -9.33 -4.85 12.33
CA VAL A 184 -8.06 -5.56 12.53
C VAL A 184 -6.96 -4.67 11.99
N HIS A 185 -6.17 -4.09 12.88
CA HIS A 185 -5.05 -3.21 12.47
C HIS A 185 -3.97 -4.00 11.73
N ASN A 186 -3.35 -3.36 10.73
CA ASN A 186 -2.14 -3.93 10.13
C ASN A 186 -1.00 -3.88 11.14
N GLY A 187 -0.19 -4.92 11.16
CA GLY A 187 1.07 -4.99 11.90
C GLY A 187 2.29 -4.84 10.99
N ILE A 188 3.44 -4.72 11.61
CA ILE A 188 4.76 -4.77 10.95
C ILE A 188 5.65 -5.78 11.68
N THR A 189 6.62 -6.32 10.98
CA THR A 189 7.62 -7.24 11.56
C THR A 189 8.78 -6.43 12.10
N MET A 190 8.83 -6.21 13.41
CA MET A 190 9.81 -5.33 14.09
C MET A 190 11.27 -5.64 13.75
N SER A 191 11.64 -6.91 13.54
CA SER A 191 13.00 -7.28 13.17
C SER A 191 13.46 -6.74 11.80
N GLN A 192 12.56 -6.27 10.96
CA GLN A 192 12.90 -5.63 9.69
C GLN A 192 13.32 -4.15 9.86
N PHE A 193 13.11 -3.57 11.04
CA PHE A 193 13.33 -2.16 11.36
C PHE A 193 14.38 -1.99 12.46
N GLU A 194 15.24 -2.99 12.68
CA GLU A 194 16.39 -2.88 13.55
C GLU A 194 17.40 -1.89 12.98
N THR A 195 18.14 -1.21 13.86
CA THR A 195 19.17 -0.26 13.45
C THR A 195 20.23 -0.98 12.60
N PRO A 196 20.48 -0.53 11.36
CA PRO A 196 21.49 -1.14 10.51
C PRO A 196 22.88 -1.07 11.15
N ALA A 197 23.70 -2.11 10.95
CA ALA A 197 25.10 -2.10 11.40
C ALA A 197 25.87 -0.93 10.76
N ASP A 198 26.94 -0.45 11.42
CA ASP A 198 27.70 0.71 10.93
C ASP A 198 28.29 0.51 9.53
N ASP A 199 28.57 -0.73 9.13
CA ASP A 199 29.08 -1.11 7.81
C ASP A 199 27.98 -1.56 6.83
N ASP A 200 26.71 -1.42 7.19
CA ASP A 200 25.59 -1.76 6.31
C ASP A 200 25.62 -0.91 5.03
N PRO A 201 25.53 -1.54 3.85
CA PRO A 201 25.57 -0.83 2.57
C PRO A 201 24.40 0.16 2.39
N GLY A 202 23.30 0.04 3.14
CA GLY A 202 22.17 0.97 3.13
C GLY A 202 22.58 2.40 3.45
N TRP A 203 23.60 2.59 4.32
CA TRP A 203 24.11 3.92 4.68
C TRP A 203 24.70 4.70 3.50
N LYS A 204 25.05 4.04 2.39
CA LYS A 204 25.53 4.71 1.17
C LYS A 204 24.51 5.63 0.51
N VAL A 205 23.23 5.49 0.87
CA VAL A 205 22.16 6.40 0.41
C VAL A 205 22.48 7.85 0.73
N PHE A 206 23.06 8.12 1.90
CA PHE A 206 23.44 9.48 2.31
C PHE A 206 24.51 10.10 1.39
N GLU A 207 25.52 9.32 1.03
CA GLU A 207 26.56 9.76 0.08
C GLU A 207 26.01 9.89 -1.33
N ARG A 208 25.21 8.91 -1.78
CA ARG A 208 24.65 8.85 -3.14
C ARG A 208 23.80 10.08 -3.47
N TYR A 209 23.03 10.56 -2.50
CA TYR A 209 22.15 11.73 -2.68
C TYR A 209 22.67 13.01 -2.01
N ASN A 210 23.92 13.03 -1.55
CA ASN A 210 24.51 14.17 -0.85
C ASN A 210 23.69 14.64 0.37
N ILE A 211 23.15 13.71 1.15
CA ILE A 211 22.43 13.98 2.38
C ILE A 211 23.44 14.20 3.51
N ASP A 212 23.46 15.39 4.11
CA ASP A 212 24.37 15.73 5.19
C ASP A 212 23.82 15.20 6.55
N ARG A 213 24.44 14.17 7.09
CA ARG A 213 24.04 13.55 8.36
C ARG A 213 24.25 14.45 9.59
N ASN A 214 24.90 15.60 9.46
CA ASN A 214 25.10 16.55 10.55
C ASN A 214 24.03 17.64 10.58
N LYS A 215 23.12 17.69 9.61
CA LYS A 215 22.03 18.65 9.56
C LYS A 215 20.74 18.01 10.10
N PRO A 216 19.92 18.77 10.84
CA PRO A 216 18.56 18.34 11.14
C PRO A 216 17.81 18.02 9.86
N THR A 217 17.23 16.83 9.76
CA THR A 217 16.65 16.31 8.51
C THR A 217 15.23 15.83 8.71
N LEU A 218 14.31 16.34 7.89
CA LEU A 218 12.93 15.85 7.77
C LEU A 218 12.84 14.85 6.64
N LEU A 219 12.19 13.72 6.88
CA LEU A 219 11.98 12.65 5.90
C LEU A 219 10.50 12.55 5.51
N PHE A 220 10.21 12.50 4.22
CA PHE A 220 8.94 12.07 3.65
C PHE A 220 9.15 10.82 2.81
N VAL A 221 8.30 9.82 2.98
CA VAL A 221 8.28 8.62 2.14
C VAL A 221 6.86 8.35 1.64
N GLY A 222 6.70 8.30 0.34
CA GLY A 222 5.39 8.00 -0.24
C GLY A 222 5.33 8.17 -1.76
N ARG A 223 4.29 7.61 -2.36
CA ARG A 223 4.02 7.80 -3.79
C ARG A 223 3.54 9.22 -4.07
N ILE A 224 3.78 9.72 -5.27
CA ILE A 224 3.24 11.01 -5.73
C ILE A 224 1.78 10.83 -6.11
N THR A 225 0.92 10.98 -5.12
CA THR A 225 -0.54 10.84 -5.26
C THR A 225 -1.24 11.98 -4.54
N ARG A 226 -2.47 12.29 -4.93
CA ARG A 226 -3.30 13.27 -4.20
C ARG A 226 -3.47 12.87 -2.73
N GLN A 227 -3.64 11.56 -2.50
CA GLN A 227 -3.80 10.96 -1.17
C GLN A 227 -2.67 11.32 -0.20
N LYS A 228 -1.42 11.28 -0.66
CA LYS A 228 -0.22 11.46 0.19
C LYS A 228 0.09 12.92 0.52
N GLY A 229 -0.62 13.87 -0.05
CA GLY A 229 -0.55 15.28 0.33
C GLY A 229 0.77 16.00 0.02
N LEU A 230 1.61 15.44 -0.85
CA LEU A 230 2.92 16.03 -1.20
C LEU A 230 2.82 17.49 -1.68
N PRO A 231 1.83 17.93 -2.50
CA PRO A 231 1.68 19.34 -2.85
C PRO A 231 1.48 20.25 -1.63
N TYR A 232 0.76 19.79 -0.60
CA TYR A 232 0.57 20.55 0.64
C TYR A 232 1.87 20.61 1.47
N LEU A 233 2.64 19.52 1.49
CA LEU A 233 3.95 19.52 2.13
C LEU A 233 4.86 20.56 1.48
N LEU A 234 4.98 20.55 0.15
CA LEU A 234 5.83 21.52 -0.56
C LEU A 234 5.43 22.98 -0.24
N GLN A 235 4.14 23.27 -0.11
CA GLN A 235 3.67 24.60 0.33
C GLN A 235 4.05 24.90 1.79
N ALA A 236 3.93 23.92 2.69
CA ALA A 236 4.26 24.09 4.10
C ALA A 236 5.76 24.30 4.33
N LEU A 237 6.62 23.74 3.49
CA LEU A 237 8.08 23.86 3.60
C LEU A 237 8.60 25.28 3.41
N HIS A 238 7.81 26.21 2.83
CA HIS A 238 8.14 27.65 2.82
C HIS A 238 8.20 28.26 4.24
N PHE A 239 7.54 27.65 5.21
CA PHE A 239 7.51 28.12 6.61
C PHE A 239 8.49 27.38 7.52
N VAL A 240 9.20 26.38 7.01
CA VAL A 240 10.20 25.58 7.76
C VAL A 240 11.56 26.26 7.61
N ASP A 241 12.33 26.32 8.70
CA ASP A 241 13.69 26.89 8.72
C ASP A 241 14.52 26.30 7.55
N PRO A 242 15.11 27.14 6.67
CA PRO A 242 15.89 26.66 5.53
C PRO A 242 17.18 25.91 5.92
N ASN A 243 17.64 26.01 7.18
CA ASN A 243 18.74 25.22 7.68
C ASN A 243 18.38 23.74 7.91
N ILE A 244 17.10 23.43 8.04
CA ILE A 244 16.61 22.06 8.12
C ILE A 244 16.64 21.44 6.74
N GLN A 245 17.33 20.33 6.60
CA GLN A 245 17.37 19.54 5.37
C GLN A 245 16.06 18.76 5.22
N VAL A 246 15.59 18.63 3.99
CA VAL A 246 14.38 17.85 3.69
C VAL A 246 14.71 16.79 2.66
N VAL A 247 14.38 15.54 2.96
CA VAL A 247 14.53 14.41 2.04
C VAL A 247 13.15 13.91 1.65
N LEU A 248 12.84 13.96 0.37
CA LEU A 248 11.59 13.50 -0.22
C LEU A 248 11.85 12.20 -0.99
N CYS A 249 11.55 11.05 -0.41
CA CYS A 249 11.49 9.78 -1.14
C CYS A 249 10.12 9.67 -1.78
N ALA A 250 9.96 10.25 -2.99
CA ALA A 250 8.69 10.41 -3.65
C ALA A 250 8.76 10.05 -5.13
N GLY A 251 8.14 8.95 -5.51
CA GLY A 251 8.09 8.43 -6.87
C GLY A 251 6.72 7.86 -7.23
N ALA A 252 6.67 7.09 -8.33
CA ALA A 252 5.48 6.38 -8.81
C ALA A 252 4.21 7.27 -8.83
N PRO A 253 4.16 8.32 -9.66
CA PRO A 253 3.02 9.22 -9.74
C PRO A 253 1.77 8.49 -10.25
N ASP A 254 0.59 8.85 -9.72
CA ASP A 254 -0.69 8.30 -10.19
C ASP A 254 -1.01 8.77 -11.63
N THR A 255 -0.64 10.00 -11.99
CA THR A 255 -0.82 10.56 -13.34
C THR A 255 0.35 11.51 -13.71
N PRO A 256 0.57 11.76 -15.02
CA PRO A 256 1.58 12.75 -15.46
C PRO A 256 1.29 14.17 -14.92
N GLU A 257 0.02 14.53 -14.76
CA GLU A 257 -0.41 15.87 -14.35
C GLU A 257 0.04 16.17 -12.91
N ILE A 258 -0.16 15.22 -11.97
CA ILE A 258 0.31 15.42 -10.59
C ILE A 258 1.84 15.42 -10.51
N MET A 259 2.51 14.67 -11.37
CA MET A 259 3.98 14.71 -11.45
C MET A 259 4.48 16.10 -11.87
N GLU A 260 3.88 16.71 -12.89
CA GLU A 260 4.24 18.04 -13.37
C GLU A 260 3.94 19.13 -12.32
N GLU A 261 2.80 19.02 -11.62
CA GLU A 261 2.43 19.90 -10.50
C GLU A 261 3.53 19.85 -9.40
N VAL A 262 3.93 18.64 -9.01
CA VAL A 262 4.95 18.45 -7.98
C VAL A 262 6.32 18.96 -8.45
N LYS A 263 6.74 18.70 -9.69
CA LYS A 263 8.00 19.21 -10.26
C LYS A 263 8.06 20.73 -10.26
N THR A 264 6.98 21.36 -10.66
CA THR A 264 6.88 22.83 -10.69
C THR A 264 6.98 23.40 -9.27
N ALA A 265 6.25 22.83 -8.31
CA ALA A 265 6.29 23.29 -6.92
C ALA A 265 7.66 23.05 -6.28
N PHE A 266 8.28 21.90 -6.56
CA PHE A 266 9.62 21.58 -6.07
C PHE A 266 10.67 22.55 -6.59
N ALA A 267 10.71 22.79 -7.90
CA ALA A 267 11.70 23.69 -8.51
C ALA A 267 11.64 25.09 -7.90
N LYS A 268 10.42 25.63 -7.71
CA LYS A 268 10.24 26.91 -7.03
C LYS A 268 10.73 26.91 -5.60
N LEU A 269 10.41 25.87 -4.85
CA LEU A 269 10.82 25.74 -3.45
C LEU A 269 12.34 25.60 -3.31
N ASP A 270 12.99 24.86 -4.22
CA ASP A 270 14.44 24.67 -4.22
C ASP A 270 15.20 25.97 -4.50
N GLU A 271 14.70 26.79 -5.44
CA GLU A 271 15.25 28.14 -5.68
C GLU A 271 15.12 29.06 -4.45
N GLU A 272 14.00 28.98 -3.72
CA GLU A 272 13.71 29.86 -2.59
C GLU A 272 14.44 29.50 -1.30
N ARG A 273 14.55 28.17 -1.00
CA ARG A 273 15.10 27.74 0.29
C ARG A 273 16.36 26.87 0.21
N GLY A 274 16.55 26.11 -0.87
CA GLY A 274 17.58 25.06 -0.93
C GLY A 274 17.43 23.98 0.14
N ASN A 275 18.45 23.19 0.38
CA ASN A 275 18.47 22.08 1.37
C ASN A 275 17.28 21.12 1.25
N ILE A 276 16.82 20.87 0.02
CA ILE A 276 15.77 19.92 -0.30
C ILE A 276 16.29 18.89 -1.30
N ILE A 277 16.14 17.63 -0.99
CA ILE A 277 16.64 16.51 -1.80
C ILE A 277 15.44 15.66 -2.20
N TRP A 278 15.29 15.45 -3.49
CA TRP A 278 14.21 14.62 -4.03
C TRP A 278 14.77 13.35 -4.64
N ILE A 279 14.30 12.20 -4.13
CA ILE A 279 14.63 10.85 -4.60
C ILE A 279 13.38 10.32 -5.30
N GLU A 280 13.41 10.27 -6.62
CA GLU A 280 12.26 9.85 -7.44
C GLU A 280 12.13 8.32 -7.53
N GLU A 281 13.23 7.59 -7.34
CA GLU A 281 13.24 6.14 -7.45
C GLU A 281 12.70 5.45 -6.19
N MET A 282 12.20 4.23 -6.37
CA MET A 282 11.84 3.36 -5.25
C MET A 282 13.13 2.82 -4.62
N LEU A 283 13.42 3.25 -3.41
CA LEU A 283 14.60 2.79 -2.69
C LEU A 283 14.44 1.33 -2.21
N PRO A 284 15.52 0.53 -2.27
CA PRO A 284 15.55 -0.77 -1.59
C PRO A 284 15.35 -0.64 -0.08
N LYS A 285 14.71 -1.64 0.55
CA LYS A 285 14.45 -1.64 2.00
C LYS A 285 15.67 -1.27 2.87
N PRO A 286 16.90 -1.79 2.64
CA PRO A 286 18.07 -1.41 3.45
C PRO A 286 18.39 0.09 3.41
N GLU A 287 18.24 0.72 2.24
CA GLU A 287 18.50 2.16 2.09
C GLU A 287 17.41 3.00 2.74
N LEU A 288 16.15 2.59 2.62
CA LEU A 288 15.03 3.25 3.28
C LEU A 288 15.17 3.14 4.80
N ASN A 289 15.49 1.96 5.32
CA ASN A 289 15.74 1.73 6.75
C ASN A 289 16.89 2.61 7.28
N ALA A 290 17.98 2.75 6.50
CA ALA A 290 19.07 3.65 6.85
C ALA A 290 18.64 5.12 6.90
N LEU A 291 17.79 5.58 5.98
CA LEU A 291 17.23 6.94 6.03
C LEU A 291 16.34 7.14 7.25
N GLU A 292 15.47 6.19 7.57
CA GLU A 292 14.59 6.26 8.73
C GLU A 292 15.37 6.30 10.05
N HIS A 293 16.51 5.62 10.15
CA HIS A 293 17.39 5.70 11.32
C HIS A 293 18.34 6.92 11.35
N GLY A 294 18.59 7.51 10.19
CA GLY A 294 19.54 8.60 10.04
C GLY A 294 18.94 10.00 9.93
N CYS A 295 17.62 10.12 9.85
CA CYS A 295 16.89 11.40 9.87
C CYS A 295 16.36 11.72 11.26
N ASP A 296 15.83 12.93 11.48
CA ASP A 296 15.41 13.42 12.80
C ASP A 296 13.89 13.45 13.00
N ALA A 297 13.11 13.54 11.92
CA ALA A 297 11.66 13.43 11.99
C ALA A 297 11.05 12.97 10.65
N PHE A 298 9.95 12.25 10.76
CA PHE A 298 9.13 11.78 9.63
C PHE A 298 7.90 12.66 9.47
N ILE A 299 7.54 13.00 8.22
CA ILE A 299 6.35 13.80 7.92
C ILE A 299 5.37 13.00 7.06
N CYS A 300 4.14 12.86 7.55
CA CYS A 300 3.04 12.20 6.85
C CYS A 300 1.86 13.17 6.64
N PRO A 301 1.86 13.99 5.56
CA PRO A 301 0.84 14.99 5.30
C PRO A 301 -0.39 14.44 4.56
N SER A 302 -0.67 13.15 4.68
CA SER A 302 -1.75 12.47 3.95
C SER A 302 -3.10 13.15 4.19
N ILE A 303 -3.90 13.31 3.12
CA ILE A 303 -5.27 13.83 3.22
C ILE A 303 -6.31 12.70 3.36
N TYR A 304 -5.91 11.48 3.05
CA TYR A 304 -6.67 10.25 3.26
C TYR A 304 -5.67 9.13 3.59
N GLU A 305 -5.81 8.51 4.76
CA GLU A 305 -4.92 7.43 5.18
C GLU A 305 -5.69 6.39 5.99
N PRO A 306 -5.98 5.22 5.43
CA PRO A 306 -6.72 4.16 6.11
C PRO A 306 -6.12 3.69 7.44
N LEU A 307 -4.80 3.58 7.52
CA LEU A 307 -4.05 3.33 8.76
C LEU A 307 -2.74 4.12 8.81
N GLY A 308 -1.92 4.00 7.75
CA GLY A 308 -0.61 4.65 7.66
C GLY A 308 0.54 3.76 8.15
N ILE A 309 0.75 2.63 7.49
CA ILE A 309 1.85 1.68 7.78
C ILE A 309 3.20 2.41 7.82
N VAL A 310 3.44 3.37 6.94
CA VAL A 310 4.69 4.16 6.91
C VAL A 310 4.98 4.91 8.22
N ASN A 311 3.93 5.27 8.98
CA ASN A 311 4.11 5.86 10.31
C ASN A 311 4.57 4.80 11.33
N LEU A 312 4.05 3.56 11.22
CA LEU A 312 4.51 2.44 12.05
C LEU A 312 5.98 2.11 11.74
N GLU A 313 6.37 2.12 10.47
CA GLU A 313 7.74 1.87 10.01
C GLU A 313 8.69 2.93 10.57
N ALA A 314 8.39 4.22 10.40
CA ALA A 314 9.17 5.31 10.96
C ALA A 314 9.31 5.24 12.50
N MET A 315 8.20 4.97 13.21
CA MET A 315 8.23 4.83 14.67
C MET A 315 9.01 3.59 15.13
N ALA A 316 8.98 2.49 14.35
CA ALA A 316 9.78 1.30 14.65
C ALA A 316 11.29 1.57 14.56
N CYS A 317 11.69 2.49 13.67
CA CYS A 317 13.07 3.01 13.59
C CYS A 317 13.39 4.06 14.68
N GLY A 318 12.43 4.38 15.57
CA GLY A 318 12.60 5.40 16.61
C GLY A 318 12.47 6.84 16.10
N LEU A 319 11.98 7.04 14.87
CA LEU A 319 11.86 8.36 14.23
C LEU A 319 10.57 9.06 14.71
N PRO A 320 10.65 10.28 15.31
CA PRO A 320 9.47 11.06 15.66
C PRO A 320 8.60 11.35 14.42
N VAL A 321 7.29 11.23 14.58
CA VAL A 321 6.33 11.39 13.46
C VAL A 321 5.49 12.65 13.63
N VAL A 322 5.43 13.46 12.59
CA VAL A 322 4.47 14.58 12.44
C VAL A 322 3.51 14.21 11.32
N ALA A 323 2.25 14.01 11.66
CA ALA A 323 1.28 13.50 10.70
C ALA A 323 -0.06 14.27 10.74
N SER A 324 -0.81 14.20 9.64
CA SER A 324 -2.19 14.70 9.58
C SER A 324 -3.10 13.85 10.48
N ALA A 325 -4.00 14.47 11.22
CA ALA A 325 -5.02 13.76 12.00
C ALA A 325 -6.18 13.31 11.09
N THR A 326 -5.93 12.34 10.20
CA THR A 326 -6.92 11.84 9.23
C THR A 326 -6.97 10.31 9.21
N GLY A 327 -8.16 9.75 8.96
CA GLY A 327 -8.37 8.30 8.85
C GLY A 327 -7.88 7.54 10.08
N GLY A 328 -7.04 6.53 9.87
CA GLY A 328 -6.45 5.70 10.94
C GLY A 328 -5.18 6.27 11.58
N ILE A 329 -4.64 7.39 11.08
CA ILE A 329 -3.40 7.97 11.65
C ILE A 329 -3.51 8.23 13.16
N PRO A 330 -4.61 8.80 13.71
CA PRO A 330 -4.73 9.03 15.15
C PRO A 330 -4.77 7.76 16.01
N GLU A 331 -4.94 6.60 15.40
CA GLU A 331 -4.89 5.29 16.08
C GLU A 331 -3.45 4.74 16.15
N VAL A 332 -2.54 5.31 15.36
CA VAL A 332 -1.14 4.90 15.20
C VAL A 332 -0.19 5.92 15.86
N VAL A 333 -0.38 7.19 15.54
CA VAL A 333 0.47 8.30 16.02
C VAL A 333 -0.23 8.98 17.20
N VAL A 334 0.37 8.90 18.39
CA VAL A 334 -0.21 9.39 19.65
C VAL A 334 0.58 10.59 20.16
#